data_4ba21b7cf300ca7c063a989d494dbc5d
#
_entry.id   4ba21b7cf300ca7c063a989d494dbc5d
#
_cell.length_a   1.000
_cell.length_b   1.000
_cell.length_c   1.000
_cell.angle_alpha   90.00
_cell.angle_beta   90.00
_cell.angle_gamma   90.00
#
_symmetry.space_group_name_H-M   'P 1'
#
loop_
_entity.id
_entity.type
_entity.pdbx_description
1 polymer ?
#
loop_
_entity_poly.entity_id
_entity_poly.type
_entity_poly.pdbx_seq_one_letter_code
_entity_poly.pdbx_strand_id
1 'polypeptide(L)'
;PSSMQLSGIRVVDLSADFRLSSADVYEKWYGEHPAKELISRAVYGLPELHRDELRGARLIAAPGCYPTSSILPLAPLLSSDLIEHDGLVIDSKSGVSGAGRGAAANTHFPETSEGMRPYKVAGTHRHVPEIEQELSRVAGASIQVVFTPHLAPFSRGILTTAYARAKAGVTVERCREAAESLYRDGLVTVLPAGRLPDTL
;
A
#
# COMPACT_ATOMS: atom_id res chain seq x y z
N PRO A 1 15.41 -8.05 20.28
CA PRO A 1 15.90 -9.41 20.50
C PRO A 1 16.71 -9.85 19.28
N SER A 2 18.02 -9.57 19.34
CA SER A 2 19.01 -9.81 18.27
C SER A 2 19.35 -11.29 18.04
N SER A 3 18.47 -12.21 18.38
CA SER A 3 18.72 -13.65 18.27
C SER A 3 17.58 -14.46 17.67
N MET A 4 16.71 -13.86 16.87
CA MET A 4 15.84 -14.64 16.00
C MET A 4 16.66 -15.23 14.85
N GLN A 5 17.48 -16.22 15.15
CA GLN A 5 17.91 -17.17 14.14
C GLN A 5 16.62 -17.79 13.60
N LEU A 6 16.29 -17.45 12.35
CA LEU A 6 15.13 -18.01 11.62
C LEU A 6 15.42 -19.50 11.29
N SER A 7 15.74 -20.31 12.31
CA SER A 7 16.09 -21.72 12.17
C SER A 7 14.86 -22.53 11.78
N GLY A 8 14.61 -22.65 10.47
CA GLY A 8 13.55 -23.51 9.92
C GLY A 8 12.14 -22.88 9.88
N ILE A 9 11.88 -21.79 10.60
CA ILE A 9 10.56 -21.15 10.71
C ILE A 9 10.38 -20.09 9.62
N ARG A 10 9.19 -19.98 9.05
CA ARG A 10 8.75 -18.83 8.26
C ARG A 10 8.04 -17.84 9.17
N VAL A 11 8.37 -16.56 9.02
CA VAL A 11 7.79 -15.47 9.79
C VAL A 11 7.06 -14.53 8.85
N VAL A 12 5.81 -14.21 9.18
CA VAL A 12 5.04 -13.12 8.56
C VAL A 12 4.97 -12.00 9.59
N ASP A 13 5.69 -10.94 9.32
CA ASP A 13 5.71 -9.75 10.16
C ASP A 13 4.56 -8.81 9.77
N LEU A 14 3.70 -8.49 10.73
CA LEU A 14 2.57 -7.57 10.54
C LEU A 14 2.92 -6.13 10.95
N SER A 15 4.11 -5.92 11.54
CA SER A 15 4.60 -4.58 11.89
C SER A 15 5.07 -3.81 10.65
N ALA A 16 5.60 -2.61 10.86
CA ALA A 16 6.22 -1.83 9.80
C ALA A 16 7.72 -2.10 9.63
N ASP A 17 8.31 -2.94 10.50
CA ASP A 17 9.76 -2.99 10.69
C ASP A 17 10.53 -3.44 9.44
N PHE A 18 9.94 -4.31 8.65
CA PHE A 18 10.63 -4.88 7.49
C PHE A 18 10.00 -4.48 6.13
N ARG A 19 9.09 -3.49 6.10
CA ARG A 19 8.43 -3.06 4.86
C ARG A 19 9.31 -2.20 3.98
N LEU A 20 10.19 -1.39 4.61
CA LEU A 20 11.09 -0.49 3.91
C LEU A 20 12.45 -1.16 3.69
N SER A 21 12.97 -1.06 2.48
CA SER A 21 14.24 -1.66 2.08
C SER A 21 15.46 -0.88 2.61
N SER A 22 15.27 0.36 3.07
CA SER A 22 16.31 1.23 3.61
C SER A 22 16.11 1.47 5.10
N ALA A 23 17.12 1.13 5.91
CA ALA A 23 17.14 1.45 7.33
C ALA A 23 17.05 2.97 7.59
N ASP A 24 17.75 3.77 6.78
CA ASP A 24 17.75 5.23 6.92
C ASP A 24 16.36 5.84 6.65
N VAL A 25 15.63 5.30 5.67
CA VAL A 25 14.25 5.71 5.41
C VAL A 25 13.35 5.27 6.56
N TYR A 26 13.51 4.05 7.05
CA TYR A 26 12.74 3.57 8.20
C TYR A 26 12.94 4.48 9.42
N GLU A 27 14.19 4.81 9.76
CA GLU A 27 14.52 5.58 10.96
C GLU A 27 13.96 7.01 10.95
N LYS A 28 13.82 7.62 9.78
CA LYS A 28 13.13 8.93 9.64
C LYS A 28 11.67 8.89 10.06
N TRP A 29 11.01 7.73 9.93
CA TRP A 29 9.56 7.60 10.13
C TRP A 29 9.17 6.88 11.43
N TYR A 30 10.03 5.98 11.90
CA TYR A 30 9.72 5.07 13.00
C TYR A 30 10.71 5.15 14.16
N GLY A 31 11.87 5.77 13.98
CA GLY A 31 12.96 5.77 14.95
C GLY A 31 13.93 4.64 14.72
N GLU A 32 14.84 4.41 15.65
CA GLU A 32 15.90 3.39 15.52
C GLU A 32 15.35 1.99 15.20
N HIS A 33 15.91 1.36 14.16
CA HIS A 33 15.46 0.04 13.73
C HIS A 33 16.05 -1.06 14.62
N PRO A 34 15.21 -1.94 15.21
CA PRO A 34 15.67 -2.92 16.21
C PRO A 34 16.49 -4.07 15.62
N ALA A 35 16.47 -4.30 14.30
CA ALA A 35 17.14 -5.43 13.63
C ALA A 35 17.49 -5.10 12.18
N LYS A 36 18.34 -4.09 11.95
CA LYS A 36 18.73 -3.60 10.61
C LYS A 36 19.30 -4.70 9.71
N GLU A 37 20.03 -5.65 10.30
CA GLU A 37 20.67 -6.75 9.60
C GLU A 37 19.67 -7.73 8.94
N LEU A 38 18.39 -7.68 9.34
CA LEU A 38 17.34 -8.52 8.76
C LEU A 38 16.57 -7.85 7.61
N ILE A 39 16.72 -6.55 7.42
CA ILE A 39 16.00 -5.80 6.36
C ILE A 39 16.24 -6.43 4.98
N SER A 40 17.49 -6.71 4.64
CA SER A 40 17.87 -7.31 3.34
C SER A 40 17.36 -8.74 3.15
N ARG A 41 16.87 -9.39 4.20
CA ARG A 41 16.33 -10.76 4.17
C ARG A 41 14.82 -10.79 4.09
N ALA A 42 14.16 -9.67 4.31
CA ALA A 42 12.72 -9.56 4.25
C ALA A 42 12.25 -9.41 2.80
N VAL A 43 11.15 -10.10 2.49
CA VAL A 43 10.45 -9.94 1.21
C VAL A 43 9.15 -9.20 1.48
N TYR A 44 8.86 -8.19 0.66
CA TYR A 44 7.61 -7.45 0.76
C TYR A 44 6.41 -8.34 0.41
N GLY A 45 5.46 -8.45 1.32
CA GLY A 45 4.41 -9.46 1.32
C GLY A 45 3.19 -9.11 0.47
N LEU A 46 3.37 -8.59 -0.74
CA LEU A 46 2.32 -8.33 -1.72
C LEU A 46 2.42 -9.37 -2.84
N PRO A 47 1.71 -10.53 -2.75
CA PRO A 47 1.88 -11.66 -3.67
C PRO A 47 1.58 -11.32 -5.13
N GLU A 48 0.76 -10.31 -5.35
CA GLU A 48 0.39 -9.83 -6.68
C GLU A 48 1.59 -9.30 -7.47
N LEU A 49 2.61 -8.80 -6.76
CA LEU A 49 3.82 -8.22 -7.35
C LEU A 49 5.09 -9.04 -7.06
N HIS A 50 5.12 -9.79 -5.95
CA HIS A 50 6.34 -10.43 -5.43
C HIS A 50 6.22 -11.95 -5.28
N ARG A 51 5.34 -12.60 -6.03
CA ARG A 51 5.00 -14.02 -5.90
C ARG A 51 6.22 -14.94 -5.90
N ASP A 52 7.14 -14.73 -6.83
CA ASP A 52 8.29 -15.62 -6.99
C ASP A 52 9.30 -15.46 -5.85
N GLU A 53 9.51 -14.22 -5.38
CA GLU A 53 10.35 -13.91 -4.23
C GLU A 53 9.76 -14.53 -2.94
N LEU A 54 8.43 -14.49 -2.79
CA LEU A 54 7.74 -15.00 -1.61
C LEU A 54 7.79 -16.54 -1.47
N ARG A 55 7.93 -17.29 -2.57
CA ARG A 55 8.00 -18.76 -2.52
C ARG A 55 9.17 -19.27 -1.67
N GLY A 56 10.31 -18.57 -1.71
CA GLY A 56 11.52 -18.92 -0.94
C GLY A 56 11.69 -18.11 0.35
N ALA A 57 10.83 -17.14 0.60
CA ALA A 57 10.99 -16.20 1.71
C ALA A 57 10.81 -16.85 3.07
N ARG A 58 11.67 -16.49 4.00
CA ARG A 58 11.59 -16.89 5.41
C ARG A 58 11.11 -15.76 6.32
N LEU A 59 11.34 -14.52 5.93
CA LEU A 59 10.80 -13.32 6.56
C LEU A 59 9.98 -12.56 5.54
N ILE A 60 8.69 -12.42 5.80
CA ILE A 60 7.73 -11.75 4.93
C ILE A 60 7.21 -10.55 5.68
N ALA A 61 7.38 -9.36 5.09
CA ALA A 61 6.85 -8.11 5.62
C ALA A 61 5.46 -7.85 5.04
N ALA A 62 4.41 -8.09 5.81
CA ALA A 62 3.03 -7.83 5.37
C ALA A 62 2.82 -6.32 5.12
N PRO A 63 2.25 -5.93 3.97
CA PRO A 63 2.03 -4.53 3.60
C PRO A 63 1.15 -3.79 4.59
N GLY A 64 1.30 -2.46 4.63
CA GLY A 64 0.31 -1.59 5.24
C GLY A 64 -1.01 -1.62 4.46
N CYS A 65 -2.11 -1.34 5.16
CA CYS A 65 -3.45 -1.35 4.55
C CYS A 65 -3.60 -0.31 3.42
N TYR A 66 -3.14 0.92 3.64
CA TYR A 66 -3.13 1.94 2.60
C TYR A 66 -2.14 1.66 1.46
N PRO A 67 -0.90 1.19 1.70
CA PRO A 67 -0.03 0.73 0.63
C PRO A 67 -0.70 -0.32 -0.25
N THR A 68 -1.31 -1.35 0.32
CA THR A 68 -2.04 -2.36 -0.45
C THR A 68 -3.09 -1.73 -1.37
N SER A 69 -3.97 -0.88 -0.82
CA SER A 69 -5.06 -0.25 -1.58
C SER A 69 -4.59 0.81 -2.59
N SER A 70 -3.37 1.33 -2.42
CA SER A 70 -2.78 2.37 -3.29
C SER A 70 -1.92 1.78 -4.40
N ILE A 71 -1.13 0.75 -4.08
CA ILE A 71 -0.21 0.12 -5.02
C ILE A 71 -0.99 -0.68 -6.07
N LEU A 72 -1.96 -1.49 -5.63
CA LEU A 72 -2.68 -2.39 -6.53
C LEU A 72 -3.38 -1.67 -7.71
N PRO A 73 -4.08 -0.54 -7.57
CA PRO A 73 -4.69 0.11 -8.73
C PRO A 73 -3.68 0.79 -9.67
N LEU A 74 -2.50 1.20 -9.16
CA LEU A 74 -1.51 1.93 -9.96
C LEU A 74 -0.46 1.00 -10.59
N ALA A 75 -0.16 -0.13 -9.98
CA ALA A 75 0.88 -1.04 -10.44
C ALA A 75 0.69 -1.51 -11.90
N PRO A 76 -0.50 -1.96 -12.36
CA PRO A 76 -0.66 -2.38 -13.75
C PRO A 76 -0.45 -1.23 -14.75
N LEU A 77 -0.81 0.00 -14.37
CA LEU A 77 -0.69 1.17 -15.23
C LEU A 77 0.77 1.63 -15.35
N LEU A 78 1.52 1.59 -14.25
CA LEU A 78 2.94 1.92 -14.23
C LEU A 78 3.79 0.84 -14.92
N SER A 79 3.54 -0.43 -14.64
CA SER A 79 4.30 -1.54 -15.25
C SER A 79 4.08 -1.65 -16.78
N SER A 80 2.95 -1.18 -17.26
CA SER A 80 2.61 -1.13 -18.69
C SER A 80 2.91 0.23 -19.35
N ASP A 81 3.54 1.13 -18.63
CA ASP A 81 3.92 2.48 -19.09
C ASP A 81 2.74 3.30 -19.66
N LEU A 82 1.56 3.19 -19.01
CA LEU A 82 0.33 3.83 -19.48
C LEU A 82 0.08 5.21 -18.86
N ILE A 83 0.73 5.53 -17.75
CA ILE A 83 0.55 6.79 -17.02
C ILE A 83 1.89 7.50 -16.81
N GLU A 84 1.83 8.82 -16.63
CA GLU A 84 2.99 9.61 -16.25
C GLU A 84 3.47 9.24 -14.84
N HIS A 85 4.78 9.39 -14.59
CA HIS A 85 5.41 9.06 -13.32
C HIS A 85 5.30 10.20 -12.28
N ASP A 86 4.79 11.35 -12.68
CA ASP A 86 4.57 12.50 -11.82
C ASP A 86 3.08 12.83 -11.65
N GLY A 87 2.76 13.64 -10.64
CA GLY A 87 1.41 14.09 -10.39
C GLY A 87 0.43 13.01 -9.92
N LEU A 88 0.94 11.91 -9.37
CA LEU A 88 0.10 10.86 -8.78
C LEU A 88 -0.54 11.35 -7.49
N VAL A 89 -1.87 11.33 -7.43
CA VAL A 89 -2.65 11.69 -6.24
C VAL A 89 -3.45 10.48 -5.78
N ILE A 90 -3.36 10.17 -4.49
CA ILE A 90 -4.04 9.03 -3.86
C ILE A 90 -4.88 9.56 -2.70
N ASP A 91 -6.19 9.37 -2.81
CA ASP A 91 -7.18 9.81 -1.83
C ASP A 91 -7.90 8.58 -1.28
N SER A 92 -7.63 8.23 -0.01
CA SER A 92 -8.09 6.98 0.59
C SER A 92 -9.00 7.23 1.79
N LYS A 93 -10.13 6.53 1.85
CA LYS A 93 -11.11 6.54 2.93
C LYS A 93 -11.06 5.20 3.65
N SER A 94 -10.64 5.22 4.92
CA SER A 94 -10.53 4.02 5.75
C SER A 94 -11.64 3.96 6.79
N GLY A 95 -12.18 2.78 6.98
CA GLY A 95 -13.02 2.50 8.13
C GLY A 95 -12.26 2.62 9.46
N VAL A 96 -12.99 2.84 10.53
CA VAL A 96 -12.45 3.17 11.87
C VAL A 96 -11.58 2.06 12.45
N SER A 97 -11.85 0.80 12.14
CA SER A 97 -11.04 -0.33 12.62
C SER A 97 -9.56 -0.26 12.19
N GLY A 98 -9.27 0.46 11.09
CA GLY A 98 -7.91 0.73 10.62
C GLY A 98 -7.08 1.62 11.55
N ALA A 99 -7.71 2.38 12.44
CA ALA A 99 -7.04 3.20 13.45
C ALA A 99 -6.44 2.36 14.61
N GLY A 100 -6.71 1.05 14.64
CA GLY A 100 -6.23 0.15 15.67
C GLY A 100 -7.18 0.06 16.88
N ARG A 101 -6.76 -0.72 17.89
CA ARG A 101 -7.58 -1.02 19.08
C ARG A 101 -7.35 -0.06 20.25
N GLY A 102 -6.39 0.83 20.14
CA GLY A 102 -6.11 1.83 21.19
C GLY A 102 -7.28 2.80 21.33
N ALA A 103 -7.78 2.95 22.56
CA ALA A 103 -8.83 3.94 22.84
C ALA A 103 -8.27 5.36 22.69
N ALA A 104 -8.91 6.16 21.86
CA ALA A 104 -8.57 7.57 21.65
C ALA A 104 -9.84 8.38 21.44
N ALA A 105 -9.87 9.61 21.95
CA ALA A 105 -11.05 10.47 21.85
C ALA A 105 -11.55 10.61 20.41
N ASN A 106 -10.62 10.76 19.47
CA ASN A 106 -10.92 10.92 18.06
C ASN A 106 -11.38 9.63 17.34
N THR A 107 -11.42 8.49 18.01
CA THR A 107 -11.94 7.21 17.49
C THR A 107 -13.18 6.73 18.23
N HIS A 108 -13.71 7.53 19.15
CA HIS A 108 -14.99 7.25 19.80
C HIS A 108 -16.13 7.29 18.80
N PHE A 109 -17.15 6.48 19.03
CA PHE A 109 -18.30 6.37 18.13
C PHE A 109 -18.95 7.72 17.77
N PRO A 110 -19.22 8.64 18.73
CA PRO A 110 -19.80 9.95 18.38
C PRO A 110 -18.91 10.80 17.46
N GLU A 111 -17.59 10.62 17.56
CA GLU A 111 -16.61 11.37 16.76
C GLU A 111 -16.35 10.78 15.37
N THR A 112 -16.76 9.54 15.16
CA THR A 112 -16.51 8.79 13.93
C THR A 112 -17.75 8.42 13.16
N SER A 113 -18.93 8.39 13.80
CA SER A 113 -20.20 8.21 13.13
C SER A 113 -20.57 9.47 12.33
N GLU A 114 -21.18 9.40 11.21
CA GLU A 114 -21.73 10.53 10.43
C GLU A 114 -20.71 11.56 9.90
N GLY A 115 -19.43 11.47 10.27
CA GLY A 115 -18.38 12.42 9.85
C GLY A 115 -17.19 11.76 9.18
N MET A 116 -16.57 12.45 8.22
CA MET A 116 -15.32 12.03 7.59
C MET A 116 -14.28 13.12 7.74
N ARG A 117 -13.02 12.75 8.02
CA ARG A 117 -11.94 13.72 8.17
C ARG A 117 -10.62 13.23 7.62
N PRO A 118 -9.82 14.10 6.97
CA PRO A 118 -8.45 13.78 6.61
C PRO A 118 -7.56 13.78 7.87
N TYR A 119 -6.47 13.02 7.81
CA TYR A 119 -5.45 13.03 8.86
C TYR A 119 -4.07 12.76 8.25
N LYS A 120 -3.01 13.21 8.94
CA LYS A 120 -1.62 13.06 8.49
C LYS A 120 -1.41 13.39 7.02
N VAL A 121 -2.00 14.49 6.56
CA VAL A 121 -1.88 15.01 5.20
C VAL A 121 -0.50 15.62 4.93
N ALA A 122 -0.28 16.09 3.70
CA ALA A 122 0.95 16.79 3.28
C ALA A 122 2.23 15.97 3.51
N GLY A 123 2.19 14.68 3.15
CA GLY A 123 3.35 13.81 3.21
C GLY A 123 3.74 13.33 4.61
N THR A 124 2.91 13.57 5.65
CA THR A 124 3.26 13.20 7.03
C THR A 124 2.81 11.79 7.44
N HIS A 125 2.15 11.06 6.56
CA HIS A 125 1.70 9.70 6.85
C HIS A 125 2.82 8.67 6.64
N ARG A 126 3.02 7.79 7.62
CA ARG A 126 4.08 6.76 7.62
C ARG A 126 4.03 5.76 6.45
N HIS A 127 2.90 5.64 5.77
CA HIS A 127 2.76 4.79 4.60
C HIS A 127 3.27 5.43 3.29
N VAL A 128 3.55 6.74 3.28
CA VAL A 128 4.06 7.42 2.07
C VAL A 128 5.33 6.76 1.53
N PRO A 129 6.40 6.59 2.32
CA PRO A 129 7.62 5.98 1.82
C PRO A 129 7.43 4.52 1.35
N GLU A 130 6.52 3.79 1.95
CA GLU A 130 6.18 2.42 1.55
C GLU A 130 5.48 2.39 0.18
N ILE A 131 4.53 3.30 -0.05
CA ILE A 131 3.81 3.44 -1.33
C ILE A 131 4.80 3.86 -2.43
N GLU A 132 5.61 4.89 -2.17
CA GLU A 132 6.58 5.41 -3.13
C GLU A 132 7.65 4.38 -3.48
N GLN A 133 8.15 3.61 -2.51
CA GLN A 133 9.10 2.52 -2.72
C GLN A 133 8.56 1.49 -3.71
N GLU A 134 7.38 0.96 -3.45
CA GLU A 134 6.84 -0.13 -4.27
C GLU A 134 6.38 0.36 -5.65
N LEU A 135 5.78 1.55 -5.75
CA LEU A 135 5.44 2.13 -7.05
C LEU A 135 6.70 2.46 -7.87
N SER A 136 7.77 2.93 -7.22
CA SER A 136 9.06 3.18 -7.89
C SER A 136 9.68 1.89 -8.41
N ARG A 137 9.59 0.80 -7.64
CA ARG A 137 10.06 -0.53 -8.06
C ARG A 137 9.31 -1.02 -9.29
N VAL A 138 7.99 -0.89 -9.29
CA VAL A 138 7.13 -1.28 -10.42
C VAL A 138 7.40 -0.44 -11.66
N ALA A 139 7.57 0.87 -11.50
CA ALA A 139 7.81 1.80 -12.60
C ALA A 139 9.25 1.74 -13.15
N GLY A 140 10.21 1.17 -12.41
CA GLY A 140 11.64 1.26 -12.73
C GLY A 140 12.20 2.69 -12.67
N ALA A 141 11.50 3.61 -12.01
CA ALA A 141 11.83 5.03 -11.90
C ALA A 141 11.34 5.58 -10.55
N SER A 142 11.88 6.72 -10.11
CA SER A 142 11.45 7.36 -8.88
C SER A 142 10.02 7.87 -9.00
N ILE A 143 9.15 7.43 -8.10
CA ILE A 143 7.76 7.87 -7.97
C ILE A 143 7.59 8.65 -6.68
N GLN A 144 6.91 9.77 -6.74
CA GLN A 144 6.42 10.52 -5.60
C GLN A 144 4.90 10.65 -5.68
N VAL A 145 4.24 10.59 -4.51
CA VAL A 145 2.78 10.65 -4.45
C VAL A 145 2.28 11.75 -3.52
N VAL A 146 1.18 12.36 -3.88
CA VAL A 146 0.36 13.13 -2.94
C VAL A 146 -0.65 12.17 -2.32
N PHE A 147 -0.44 11.81 -1.06
CA PHE A 147 -1.30 10.87 -0.35
C PHE A 147 -2.14 11.58 0.71
N THR A 148 -3.46 11.42 0.62
CA THR A 148 -4.43 12.00 1.57
C THR A 148 -5.32 10.90 2.15
N PRO A 149 -5.01 10.38 3.34
CA PRO A 149 -5.88 9.43 4.03
C PRO A 149 -7.00 10.14 4.77
N HIS A 150 -8.16 9.48 4.83
CA HIS A 150 -9.32 9.92 5.60
C HIS A 150 -9.77 8.81 6.54
N LEU A 151 -10.25 9.19 7.70
CA LEU A 151 -11.07 8.32 8.55
C LEU A 151 -12.54 8.57 8.16
N ALA A 152 -13.23 7.51 7.79
CA ALA A 152 -14.59 7.56 7.26
C ALA A 152 -15.58 6.81 8.18
N PRO A 153 -16.87 7.17 8.18
CA PRO A 153 -17.87 6.68 9.14
C PRO A 153 -18.39 5.29 8.80
N PHE A 154 -17.49 4.34 8.57
CA PHE A 154 -17.80 2.92 8.43
C PHE A 154 -16.81 2.06 9.22
N SER A 155 -17.16 0.83 9.51
CA SER A 155 -16.37 0.01 10.44
C SER A 155 -15.10 -0.54 9.81
N ARG A 156 -15.15 -1.07 8.58
CA ARG A 156 -14.05 -1.82 7.94
C ARG A 156 -13.94 -1.48 6.47
N GLY A 157 -12.76 -1.78 5.91
CA GLY A 157 -12.46 -1.57 4.50
C GLY A 157 -11.74 -0.26 4.23
N ILE A 158 -11.26 -0.12 3.00
CA ILE A 158 -10.65 1.11 2.48
C ILE A 158 -11.16 1.32 1.06
N LEU A 159 -11.71 2.50 0.79
CA LEU A 159 -11.99 2.97 -0.55
C LEU A 159 -10.90 3.94 -0.97
N THR A 160 -10.10 3.57 -1.96
CA THR A 160 -9.05 4.41 -2.51
C THR A 160 -9.42 4.90 -3.90
N THR A 161 -9.26 6.19 -4.14
CA THR A 161 -9.32 6.80 -5.46
C THR A 161 -7.93 7.32 -5.82
N ALA A 162 -7.35 6.81 -6.91
CA ALA A 162 -6.09 7.27 -7.42
C ALA A 162 -6.29 8.07 -8.71
N TYR A 163 -5.54 9.16 -8.86
CA TYR A 163 -5.55 10.03 -10.03
C TYR A 163 -4.16 10.05 -10.64
N ALA A 164 -4.11 9.88 -11.95
CA ALA A 164 -2.88 9.91 -12.73
C ALA A 164 -3.14 10.52 -14.09
N ARG A 165 -2.12 11.09 -14.72
CA ARG A 165 -2.20 11.55 -16.11
C ARG A 165 -1.90 10.38 -17.03
N ALA A 166 -2.85 10.06 -17.92
CA ALA A 166 -2.61 9.06 -18.95
C ALA A 166 -1.63 9.60 -20.01
N LYS A 167 -0.77 8.74 -20.52
CA LYS A 167 0.08 9.06 -21.67
C LYS A 167 -0.74 9.18 -22.94
N ALA A 168 -0.18 9.84 -23.94
CA ALA A 168 -0.86 10.06 -25.22
C ALA A 168 -1.28 8.73 -25.87
N GLY A 169 -2.55 8.67 -26.32
CA GLY A 169 -3.11 7.48 -26.97
C GLY A 169 -3.51 6.34 -26.04
N VAL A 170 -3.41 6.51 -24.72
CA VAL A 170 -3.91 5.53 -23.75
C VAL A 170 -5.42 5.60 -23.68
N THR A 171 -6.07 4.44 -23.72
CA THR A 171 -7.54 4.29 -23.58
C THR A 171 -7.89 3.54 -22.30
N VAL A 172 -9.15 3.63 -21.89
CA VAL A 172 -9.68 2.91 -20.73
C VAL A 172 -9.56 1.40 -20.92
N GLU A 173 -9.76 0.91 -22.15
CA GLU A 173 -9.64 -0.50 -22.50
C GLU A 173 -8.22 -1.00 -22.25
N ARG A 174 -7.19 -0.27 -22.69
CA ARG A 174 -5.78 -0.60 -22.44
C ARG A 174 -5.45 -0.63 -20.94
N CYS A 175 -5.99 0.31 -20.16
CA CYS A 175 -5.82 0.32 -18.71
C CYS A 175 -6.45 -0.93 -18.08
N ARG A 176 -7.64 -1.31 -18.54
CA ARG A 176 -8.33 -2.52 -18.08
C ARG A 176 -7.54 -3.78 -18.43
N GLU A 177 -7.11 -3.92 -19.68
CA GLU A 177 -6.31 -5.05 -20.14
C GLU A 177 -5.02 -5.23 -19.33
N ALA A 178 -4.35 -4.13 -18.99
CA ALA A 178 -3.17 -4.16 -18.15
C ALA A 178 -3.49 -4.70 -16.74
N ALA A 179 -4.59 -4.25 -16.12
CA ALA A 179 -5.03 -4.73 -14.81
C ALA A 179 -5.44 -6.22 -14.86
N GLU A 180 -6.22 -6.64 -15.84
CA GLU A 180 -6.66 -8.03 -16.02
C GLU A 180 -5.46 -8.96 -16.30
N SER A 181 -4.47 -8.48 -17.04
CA SER A 181 -3.23 -9.22 -17.31
C SER A 181 -2.39 -9.43 -16.05
N LEU A 182 -2.21 -8.39 -15.24
CA LEU A 182 -1.41 -8.47 -14.01
C LEU A 182 -2.09 -9.33 -12.94
N TYR A 183 -3.42 -9.22 -12.81
CA TYR A 183 -4.20 -9.83 -11.72
C TYR A 183 -4.97 -11.09 -12.11
N ARG A 184 -4.53 -11.80 -13.15
CA ARG A 184 -5.19 -13.02 -13.64
C ARG A 184 -5.28 -14.14 -12.60
N ASP A 185 -4.49 -14.09 -11.54
CA ASP A 185 -4.43 -15.12 -10.49
C ASP A 185 -5.58 -15.04 -9.46
N GLY A 186 -6.48 -14.07 -9.59
CA GLY A 186 -7.70 -13.98 -8.82
C GLY A 186 -7.60 -13.45 -7.41
N LEU A 187 -6.42 -12.97 -6.96
CA LEU A 187 -6.26 -12.28 -5.66
C LEU A 187 -6.86 -10.87 -5.69
N VAL A 188 -6.87 -10.24 -6.86
CA VAL A 188 -7.51 -8.95 -7.12
C VAL A 188 -8.62 -9.14 -8.16
N THR A 189 -9.80 -8.63 -7.87
CA THR A 189 -10.91 -8.65 -8.82
C THR A 189 -10.94 -7.36 -9.63
N VAL A 190 -10.72 -7.45 -10.93
CA VAL A 190 -10.94 -6.34 -11.86
C VAL A 190 -12.43 -6.31 -12.20
N LEU A 191 -13.14 -5.30 -11.71
CA LEU A 191 -14.59 -5.20 -11.91
C LEU A 191 -14.94 -4.93 -13.38
N PRO A 192 -16.09 -5.45 -13.89
CA PRO A 192 -16.57 -5.14 -15.23
C PRO A 192 -16.77 -3.64 -15.45
N ALA A 193 -16.76 -3.21 -16.73
CA ALA A 193 -17.03 -1.83 -17.09
C ALA A 193 -18.38 -1.36 -16.53
N GLY A 194 -18.41 -0.16 -15.98
CA GLY A 194 -19.61 0.44 -15.38
C GLY A 194 -19.91 0.00 -13.95
N ARG A 195 -19.17 -0.98 -13.39
CA ARG A 195 -19.27 -1.34 -11.99
C ARG A 195 -18.14 -0.71 -11.19
N LEU A 196 -18.46 -0.12 -10.04
CA LEU A 196 -17.52 0.52 -9.13
C LEU A 196 -17.37 -0.30 -7.84
N PRO A 197 -16.20 -0.28 -7.19
CA PRO A 197 -16.03 -0.91 -5.89
C PRO A 197 -16.74 -0.11 -4.80
N ASP A 198 -17.12 -0.81 -3.74
CA ASP A 198 -17.67 -0.23 -2.51
C ASP A 198 -17.01 -0.88 -1.27
N THR A 199 -17.46 -0.48 -0.08
CA THR A 199 -17.00 -1.01 1.22
C THR A 199 -18.09 -1.79 1.96
N LEU A 200 -19.17 -2.15 1.29
CA LEU A 200 -20.27 -2.93 1.84
C LEU A 200 -20.02 -4.44 1.79
#